data_b0a01877a27dbc70bb55a0fd0c062a0f
#
_entry.id   b0a01877a27dbc70bb55a0fd0c062a0f
#
_cell.length_a   1.000
_cell.length_b   1.000
_cell.length_c   1.000
_cell.angle_alpha   90.00
_cell.angle_beta   90.00
_cell.angle_gamma   90.00
#
_symmetry.space_group_name_H-M   'P 1'
#
loop_
_entity.id
_entity.type
_entity.pdbx_description
1 polymer ?
#
loop_
_entity_poly.entity_id
_entity_poly.type
_entity_poly.pdbx_seq_one_letter_code
_entity_poly.pdbx_strand_id
1 'polypeptide(L)'
;DALPILILEHLYHKPLINPDDLYKELTEYRDMVAPFVCDVSLYLHNAIKEGKEILLEGQLGSLKDPDHGIYPMVTSSSTLAAYGAIGAGIPPYEIKQIITVCKAYSSAVGAGAFVSEIFGEEADELRRRGGDGGEFGATTGRPRRMGWFDCVASKYGCRMQGTTDVAFTVLDVLGYLDEIPVCVGYEINGEVTTEFPVTHLLEKAKPVLKTLPGWKCDIRGIKTYEELPENCRKYIEFIEEQIGYPITMVSNGPGRDDIIYRKR
;
A
#
# COMPACT_ATOMS: atom_id res chain seq x y z
N ASP A 1 37.00 3.00 8.54
CA ASP A 1 36.85 4.46 8.55
C ASP A 1 36.82 4.97 10.00
N ALA A 2 37.76 5.84 10.39
CA ALA A 2 37.92 6.29 11.78
C ALA A 2 36.75 7.25 12.20
N LEU A 3 36.09 7.91 11.26
CA LEU A 3 35.08 8.91 11.57
C LEU A 3 33.85 8.37 12.32
N PRO A 4 33.24 7.24 11.94
CA PRO A 4 32.14 6.65 12.72
C PRO A 4 32.55 6.26 14.14
N ILE A 5 33.78 5.78 14.34
CA ILE A 5 34.30 5.41 15.64
C ILE A 5 34.47 6.65 16.52
N LEU A 6 35.05 7.74 15.99
CA LEU A 6 35.21 9.01 16.70
C LEU A 6 33.85 9.63 17.08
N ILE A 7 32.84 9.55 16.20
CA ILE A 7 31.48 10.03 16.49
C ILE A 7 30.84 9.22 17.63
N LEU A 8 30.96 7.89 17.61
CA LEU A 8 30.43 7.04 18.68
C LEU A 8 31.07 7.39 20.03
N GLU A 9 32.41 7.51 20.07
CA GLU A 9 33.15 7.80 21.30
C GLU A 9 32.91 9.22 21.82
N HIS A 10 33.16 10.22 20.97
CA HIS A 10 33.27 11.60 21.44
C HIS A 10 31.94 12.37 21.39
N LEU A 11 31.02 12.00 20.50
CA LEU A 11 29.73 12.69 20.39
C LEU A 11 28.62 11.93 21.14
N TYR A 12 28.53 10.63 20.97
CA TYR A 12 27.46 9.83 21.56
C TYR A 12 27.84 9.14 22.86
N HIS A 13 29.10 9.16 23.27
CA HIS A 13 29.62 8.51 24.47
C HIS A 13 29.17 7.03 24.58
N LYS A 14 29.18 6.32 23.45
CA LYS A 14 28.83 4.91 23.34
C LYS A 14 30.09 4.04 23.37
N PRO A 15 29.98 2.79 23.84
CA PRO A 15 31.09 1.85 23.75
C PRO A 15 31.59 1.70 22.31
N LEU A 16 32.90 1.64 22.15
CA LEU A 16 33.48 1.40 20.83
C LEU A 16 33.20 -0.03 20.38
N ILE A 17 32.88 -0.17 19.11
CA ILE A 17 32.82 -1.48 18.47
C ILE A 17 34.26 -1.92 18.19
N ASN A 18 34.66 -3.08 18.68
CA ASN A 18 35.97 -3.67 18.35
C ASN A 18 35.92 -4.15 16.88
N PRO A 19 36.81 -3.64 16.00
CA PRO A 19 36.80 -4.03 14.59
C PRO A 19 37.05 -5.53 14.36
N ASP A 20 37.89 -6.16 15.19
CA ASP A 20 38.20 -7.59 15.04
C ASP A 20 37.00 -8.47 15.41
N ASP A 21 36.27 -8.10 16.47
CA ASP A 21 35.05 -8.81 16.86
C ASP A 21 33.97 -8.67 15.79
N LEU A 22 33.78 -7.44 15.26
CA LEU A 22 32.83 -7.18 14.17
C LEU A 22 33.23 -7.95 12.89
N TYR A 23 34.54 -7.98 12.56
CA TYR A 23 35.01 -8.73 11.39
C TYR A 23 34.72 -10.21 11.53
N LYS A 24 34.94 -10.79 12.72
CA LYS A 24 34.62 -12.18 13.00
C LYS A 24 33.14 -12.47 12.83
N GLU A 25 32.28 -11.65 13.44
CA GLU A 25 30.83 -11.77 13.33
C GLU A 25 30.31 -11.67 11.87
N LEU A 26 30.81 -10.68 11.12
CA LEU A 26 30.49 -10.52 9.71
C LEU A 26 31.00 -11.67 8.85
N THR A 27 32.12 -12.29 9.22
CA THR A 27 32.67 -13.47 8.54
C THR A 27 31.75 -14.68 8.75
N GLU A 28 31.25 -14.87 9.96
CA GLU A 28 30.27 -15.93 10.28
C GLU A 28 28.97 -15.71 9.47
N TYR A 29 28.45 -14.47 9.40
CA TYR A 29 27.27 -14.15 8.59
C TYR A 29 27.54 -14.36 7.09
N ARG A 30 28.71 -13.97 6.58
CA ARG A 30 29.11 -14.24 5.19
C ARG A 30 29.03 -15.72 4.87
N ASP A 31 29.62 -16.55 5.72
CA ASP A 31 29.67 -18.00 5.47
C ASP A 31 28.28 -18.63 5.54
N MET A 32 27.40 -18.11 6.41
CA MET A 32 25.99 -18.51 6.51
C MET A 32 25.18 -18.16 5.26
N VAL A 33 25.39 -16.98 4.68
CA VAL A 33 24.59 -16.50 3.53
C VAL A 33 25.19 -16.85 2.17
N ALA A 34 26.50 -17.20 2.11
CA ALA A 34 27.21 -17.47 0.87
C ALA A 34 26.50 -18.49 -0.07
N PRO A 35 25.88 -19.58 0.41
CA PRO A 35 25.15 -20.52 -0.44
C PRO A 35 23.92 -19.91 -1.15
N PHE A 36 23.43 -18.75 -0.68
CA PHE A 36 22.25 -18.07 -1.21
C PHE A 36 22.59 -16.87 -2.11
N VAL A 37 23.87 -16.57 -2.29
CA VAL A 37 24.35 -15.45 -3.11
C VAL A 37 24.62 -15.93 -4.54
N CYS A 38 24.04 -15.25 -5.51
CA CYS A 38 24.25 -15.53 -6.93
C CYS A 38 24.14 -14.25 -7.78
N ASP A 39 24.45 -14.35 -9.06
CA ASP A 39 24.08 -13.34 -10.06
C ASP A 39 22.57 -13.43 -10.29
N VAL A 40 21.80 -12.55 -9.62
CA VAL A 40 20.35 -12.56 -9.63
C VAL A 40 19.81 -12.26 -11.03
N SER A 41 20.44 -11.37 -11.79
CA SER A 41 19.98 -11.02 -13.13
C SER A 41 20.08 -12.21 -14.09
N LEU A 42 21.17 -12.94 -14.05
CA LEU A 42 21.35 -14.17 -14.81
C LEU A 42 20.41 -15.29 -14.35
N TYR A 43 20.22 -15.44 -13.03
CA TYR A 43 19.31 -16.42 -12.47
C TYR A 43 17.87 -16.19 -12.95
N LEU A 44 17.38 -14.95 -12.87
CA LEU A 44 16.03 -14.60 -13.31
C LEU A 44 15.86 -14.71 -14.82
N HIS A 45 16.87 -14.32 -15.60
CA HIS A 45 16.85 -14.51 -17.05
C HIS A 45 16.67 -15.98 -17.43
N ASN A 46 17.40 -16.88 -16.78
CA ASN A 46 17.27 -18.30 -17.04
C ASN A 46 15.89 -18.85 -16.59
N ALA A 47 15.40 -18.38 -15.42
CA ALA A 47 14.08 -18.75 -14.90
C ALA A 47 12.96 -18.35 -15.89
N ILE A 48 13.03 -17.15 -16.47
CA ILE A 48 12.09 -16.69 -17.50
C ILE A 48 12.15 -17.60 -18.74
N LYS A 49 13.36 -17.93 -19.22
CA LYS A 49 13.54 -18.85 -20.35
C LYS A 49 12.99 -20.25 -20.10
N GLU A 50 13.07 -20.71 -18.86
CA GLU A 50 12.51 -21.99 -18.42
C GLU A 50 10.99 -21.94 -18.20
N GLY A 51 10.35 -20.79 -18.38
CA GLY A 51 8.91 -20.59 -18.21
C GLY A 51 8.45 -20.61 -16.76
N LYS A 52 9.33 -20.30 -15.81
CA LYS A 52 8.99 -20.18 -14.39
C LYS A 52 8.15 -18.94 -14.13
N GLU A 53 7.21 -19.06 -13.20
CA GLU A 53 6.47 -17.92 -12.67
C GLU A 53 7.31 -17.15 -11.65
N ILE A 54 7.37 -15.82 -11.80
CA ILE A 54 8.12 -14.92 -10.93
C ILE A 54 7.15 -13.92 -10.33
N LEU A 55 7.12 -13.86 -9.00
CA LEU A 55 6.39 -12.85 -8.26
C LEU A 55 7.34 -11.74 -7.82
N LEU A 56 7.04 -10.51 -8.21
CA LEU A 56 7.70 -9.31 -7.72
C LEU A 56 6.78 -8.66 -6.68
N GLU A 57 7.29 -8.43 -5.48
CA GLU A 57 6.56 -7.78 -4.41
C GLU A 57 7.12 -6.38 -4.17
N GLY A 58 6.27 -5.37 -4.38
CA GLY A 58 6.54 -3.99 -4.01
C GLY A 58 5.96 -3.64 -2.64
N GLN A 59 6.19 -2.42 -2.18
CA GLN A 59 5.80 -1.98 -0.85
C GLN A 59 5.38 -0.50 -0.82
N LEU A 60 4.89 -0.06 0.32
CA LEU A 60 4.56 1.30 0.77
C LEU A 60 3.32 1.91 0.13
N GLY A 61 3.29 2.16 -1.16
CA GLY A 61 2.15 2.76 -1.85
C GLY A 61 2.55 3.85 -2.84
N SER A 62 1.74 4.03 -3.87
CA SER A 62 2.01 4.89 -5.03
C SER A 62 2.30 6.35 -4.66
N LEU A 63 1.59 6.91 -3.67
CA LEU A 63 1.77 8.30 -3.23
C LEU A 63 3.06 8.53 -2.42
N LYS A 64 3.80 7.48 -2.11
CA LYS A 64 5.10 7.56 -1.42
C LYS A 64 6.29 7.42 -2.38
N ASP A 65 6.03 7.29 -3.68
CA ASP A 65 7.08 7.27 -4.70
C ASP A 65 7.82 8.63 -4.76
N PRO A 66 9.16 8.66 -4.83
CA PRO A 66 9.94 9.90 -4.85
C PRO A 66 9.61 10.83 -6.02
N ASP A 67 9.31 10.27 -7.20
CA ASP A 67 9.10 11.02 -8.44
C ASP A 67 7.62 11.35 -8.68
N HIS A 68 6.71 10.43 -8.33
CA HIS A 68 5.28 10.50 -8.64
C HIS A 68 4.38 10.61 -7.41
N GLY A 69 4.94 10.57 -6.20
CA GLY A 69 4.19 10.72 -4.96
C GLY A 69 4.01 12.17 -4.50
N ILE A 70 3.62 12.33 -3.25
CA ILE A 70 3.35 13.62 -2.61
C ILE A 70 4.64 14.26 -2.05
N TYR A 71 5.65 14.44 -2.89
CA TYR A 71 6.93 15.02 -2.48
C TYR A 71 6.71 16.38 -1.73
N PRO A 72 7.43 16.67 -0.61
CA PRO A 72 8.59 15.90 -0.08
C PRO A 72 8.23 14.75 0.88
N MET A 73 6.97 14.47 1.14
CA MET A 73 6.51 13.47 2.10
C MET A 73 6.44 12.06 1.45
N VAL A 74 7.56 11.63 0.91
CA VAL A 74 7.75 10.36 0.19
C VAL A 74 8.72 9.43 0.93
N THR A 75 8.93 8.23 0.40
CA THR A 75 9.95 7.30 0.90
C THR A 75 11.24 7.40 0.08
N SER A 76 12.28 6.68 0.49
CA SER A 76 13.61 6.72 -0.14
C SER A 76 13.76 5.81 -1.37
N SER A 77 12.74 5.02 -1.71
CA SER A 77 12.77 4.07 -2.82
C SER A 77 11.52 4.19 -3.69
N SER A 78 11.62 3.82 -4.97
CA SER A 78 10.44 3.77 -5.83
C SER A 78 9.48 2.68 -5.39
N THR A 79 8.20 3.04 -5.33
CA THR A 79 7.09 2.15 -4.94
C THR A 79 6.29 1.66 -6.15
N LEU A 80 6.69 2.05 -7.36
CA LEU A 80 5.98 1.71 -8.58
C LEU A 80 6.40 0.34 -9.12
N ALA A 81 5.45 -0.41 -9.68
CA ALA A 81 5.68 -1.75 -10.22
C ALA A 81 6.76 -1.79 -11.32
N ALA A 82 6.87 -0.74 -12.13
CA ALA A 82 7.91 -0.61 -13.16
C ALA A 82 9.33 -0.73 -12.59
N TYR A 83 9.54 -0.30 -11.35
CA TYR A 83 10.84 -0.39 -10.68
C TYR A 83 11.23 -1.83 -10.32
N GLY A 84 10.25 -2.73 -10.23
CA GLY A 84 10.49 -4.17 -10.06
C GLY A 84 11.35 -4.75 -11.18
N ALA A 85 11.14 -4.31 -12.43
CA ALA A 85 11.97 -4.72 -13.54
C ALA A 85 13.43 -4.24 -13.39
N ILE A 86 13.61 -2.98 -12.98
CA ILE A 86 14.94 -2.39 -12.75
C ILE A 86 15.65 -3.10 -11.59
N GLY A 87 14.98 -3.26 -10.47
CA GLY A 87 15.54 -3.89 -9.27
C GLY A 87 15.90 -5.36 -9.45
N ALA A 88 15.11 -6.08 -10.23
CA ALA A 88 15.35 -7.49 -10.54
C ALA A 88 16.29 -7.73 -11.73
N GLY A 89 16.61 -6.68 -12.52
CA GLY A 89 17.43 -6.80 -13.72
C GLY A 89 16.75 -7.58 -14.85
N ILE A 90 15.42 -7.48 -14.97
CA ILE A 90 14.63 -8.14 -16.01
C ILE A 90 14.05 -7.13 -17.01
N PRO A 91 13.76 -7.54 -18.25
CA PRO A 91 13.12 -6.65 -19.23
C PRO A 91 11.72 -6.21 -18.73
N PRO A 92 11.34 -4.91 -18.85
CA PRO A 92 10.05 -4.43 -18.35
C PRO A 92 8.84 -5.08 -19.04
N TYR A 93 8.99 -5.55 -20.28
CA TYR A 93 7.93 -6.25 -21.00
C TYR A 93 7.64 -7.68 -20.47
N GLU A 94 8.46 -8.19 -19.57
CA GLU A 94 8.19 -9.47 -18.89
C GLU A 94 7.16 -9.33 -17.75
N ILE A 95 6.92 -8.13 -17.26
CA ILE A 95 5.85 -7.88 -16.29
C ILE A 95 4.52 -7.84 -17.05
N LYS A 96 3.73 -8.92 -16.93
CA LYS A 96 2.45 -9.09 -17.65
C LYS A 96 1.23 -8.73 -16.81
N GLN A 97 1.33 -8.90 -15.49
CA GLN A 97 0.25 -8.67 -14.56
C GLN A 97 0.75 -7.79 -13.41
N ILE A 98 -0.01 -6.74 -13.12
CA ILE A 98 0.28 -5.82 -12.02
C ILE A 98 -0.96 -5.75 -11.14
N ILE A 99 -0.86 -6.35 -9.96
CA ILE A 99 -1.91 -6.37 -8.97
C ILE A 99 -1.67 -5.22 -7.99
N THR A 100 -2.54 -4.22 -8.01
CA THR A 100 -2.49 -3.12 -7.05
C THR A 100 -3.39 -3.43 -5.85
N VAL A 101 -2.82 -3.37 -4.66
CA VAL A 101 -3.57 -3.59 -3.42
C VAL A 101 -4.16 -2.28 -2.94
N CYS A 102 -5.49 -2.23 -2.83
CA CYS A 102 -6.24 -1.11 -2.29
C CYS A 102 -7.04 -1.53 -1.05
N LYS A 103 -6.95 -0.78 0.03
CA LYS A 103 -7.84 -0.97 1.18
C LYS A 103 -9.21 -0.39 0.88
N ALA A 104 -10.27 -0.94 1.47
CA ALA A 104 -11.63 -0.41 1.37
C ALA A 104 -11.84 0.95 2.08
N TYR A 105 -10.85 1.42 2.79
CA TYR A 105 -10.70 2.76 3.38
C TYR A 105 -9.25 3.21 3.22
N SER A 106 -8.94 4.44 3.58
CA SER A 106 -7.57 4.97 3.48
C SER A 106 -6.86 5.05 4.83
N SER A 107 -5.58 4.73 4.85
CA SER A 107 -4.74 4.97 6.02
C SER A 107 -3.36 5.49 5.59
N ALA A 108 -2.75 6.34 6.40
CA ALA A 108 -1.44 6.89 6.11
C ALA A 108 -0.55 6.97 7.35
N VAL A 109 0.76 6.83 7.13
CA VAL A 109 1.79 7.06 8.13
C VAL A 109 2.57 8.33 7.76
N GLY A 110 2.87 9.15 8.78
CA GLY A 110 3.65 10.36 8.60
C GLY A 110 2.87 11.56 8.06
N ALA A 111 3.60 12.63 7.78
CA ALA A 111 3.04 13.87 7.28
C ALA A 111 2.71 13.80 5.77
N GLY A 112 2.13 14.88 5.28
CA GLY A 112 1.74 15.08 3.89
C GLY A 112 0.23 15.17 3.71
N ALA A 113 -0.19 15.59 2.53
CA ALA A 113 -1.59 15.76 2.20
C ALA A 113 -2.35 14.43 2.26
N PHE A 114 -3.54 14.48 2.83
CA PHE A 114 -4.45 13.34 2.92
C PHE A 114 -5.88 13.88 2.84
N VAL A 115 -6.36 14.10 1.63
CA VAL A 115 -7.58 14.86 1.37
C VAL A 115 -8.83 14.23 2.00
N SER A 116 -8.93 12.91 1.97
CA SER A 116 -10.06 12.16 2.56
C SER A 116 -9.89 11.86 4.05
N GLU A 117 -8.94 12.51 4.75
CA GLU A 117 -8.67 12.27 6.17
C GLU A 117 -9.87 12.59 7.06
N ILE A 118 -10.12 11.74 8.06
CA ILE A 118 -11.14 11.90 9.09
C ILE A 118 -10.51 12.02 10.47
N PHE A 119 -11.23 12.62 11.40
CA PHE A 119 -10.74 12.96 12.74
C PHE A 119 -11.75 12.56 13.82
N GLY A 120 -11.29 12.59 15.08
CA GLY A 120 -12.15 12.34 16.24
C GLY A 120 -12.59 10.89 16.36
N GLU A 121 -13.75 10.67 16.98
CA GLU A 121 -14.26 9.34 17.33
C GLU A 121 -14.42 8.41 16.12
N GLU A 122 -14.81 8.95 14.98
CA GLU A 122 -14.96 8.20 13.72
C GLU A 122 -13.63 7.61 13.25
N ALA A 123 -12.56 8.42 13.29
CA ALA A 123 -11.21 7.98 12.96
C ALA A 123 -10.69 6.94 13.95
N ASP A 124 -10.96 7.15 15.25
CA ASP A 124 -10.52 6.27 16.32
C ASP A 124 -11.21 4.90 16.24
N GLU A 125 -12.51 4.88 15.93
CA GLU A 125 -13.27 3.65 15.76
C GLU A 125 -12.78 2.87 14.53
N LEU A 126 -12.62 3.52 13.37
CA LEU A 126 -12.10 2.88 12.17
C LEU A 126 -10.68 2.36 12.39
N ARG A 127 -9.83 3.13 13.07
CA ARG A 127 -8.45 2.72 13.42
C ARG A 127 -8.43 1.48 14.28
N ARG A 128 -9.28 1.43 15.31
CA ARG A 128 -9.35 0.30 16.24
C ARG A 128 -9.83 -0.96 15.56
N ARG A 129 -10.74 -0.86 14.58
CA ARG A 129 -11.27 -1.99 13.82
C ARG A 129 -10.37 -2.44 12.67
N GLY A 130 -9.48 -1.57 12.21
CA GLY A 130 -8.65 -1.83 11.06
C GLY A 130 -7.66 -2.97 11.26
N GLY A 131 -7.66 -3.94 10.34
CA GLY A 131 -6.78 -5.10 10.39
C GLY A 131 -6.94 -5.94 11.66
N ASP A 132 -6.01 -6.86 11.92
CA ASP A 132 -6.06 -7.75 13.09
C ASP A 132 -5.65 -7.08 14.40
N GLY A 133 -4.84 -6.05 14.32
CA GLY A 133 -4.29 -5.34 15.50
C GLY A 133 -4.63 -3.85 15.52
N GLY A 134 -5.55 -3.42 14.68
CA GLY A 134 -5.83 -2.00 14.45
C GLY A 134 -4.82 -1.33 13.51
N GLU A 135 -5.14 -0.12 13.06
CA GLU A 135 -4.27 0.67 12.19
C GLU A 135 -3.20 1.41 12.99
N PHE A 136 -2.21 0.65 13.45
CA PHE A 136 -1.03 1.15 14.18
C PHE A 136 0.25 0.75 13.44
N GLY A 137 1.32 1.48 13.66
CA GLY A 137 2.64 1.16 13.11
C GLY A 137 3.20 -0.12 13.74
N ALA A 138 3.56 -1.11 12.91
CA ALA A 138 4.02 -2.41 13.39
C ALA A 138 5.21 -2.32 14.35
N THR A 139 6.17 -1.43 14.09
CA THR A 139 7.38 -1.28 14.90
C THR A 139 7.21 -0.25 16.01
N THR A 140 6.52 0.85 15.74
CA THR A 140 6.46 2.01 16.63
C THR A 140 5.19 2.09 17.46
N GLY A 141 4.16 1.32 17.13
CA GLY A 141 2.83 1.41 17.74
C GLY A 141 2.10 2.75 17.50
N ARG A 142 2.64 3.64 16.65
CA ARG A 142 2.03 4.94 16.39
C ARG A 142 0.69 4.78 15.68
N PRO A 143 -0.37 5.52 16.10
CA PRO A 143 -1.66 5.49 15.40
C PRO A 143 -1.49 6.02 13.97
N ARG A 144 -2.05 5.31 13.01
CA ARG A 144 -2.12 5.77 11.62
C ARG A 144 -3.21 6.81 11.47
N ARG A 145 -3.01 7.75 10.56
CA ARG A 145 -4.05 8.66 10.07
C ARG A 145 -5.07 7.84 9.30
N MET A 146 -6.34 8.14 9.48
CA MET A 146 -7.46 7.41 8.87
C MET A 146 -8.22 8.30 7.91
N GLY A 147 -8.79 7.71 6.88
CA GLY A 147 -9.62 8.42 5.90
C GLY A 147 -10.59 7.49 5.20
N TRP A 148 -11.62 8.05 4.60
CA TRP A 148 -12.50 7.33 3.71
C TRP A 148 -11.78 6.90 2.43
N PHE A 149 -12.33 5.91 1.73
CA PHE A 149 -11.78 5.52 0.43
C PHE A 149 -11.71 6.74 -0.50
N ASP A 150 -10.57 6.91 -1.13
CA ASP A 150 -10.29 8.06 -2.00
C ASP A 150 -10.17 7.59 -3.46
N CYS A 151 -11.23 7.82 -4.23
CA CYS A 151 -11.27 7.42 -5.64
C CYS A 151 -10.25 8.18 -6.49
N VAL A 152 -10.00 9.47 -6.18
CA VAL A 152 -9.07 10.31 -6.94
C VAL A 152 -7.64 9.82 -6.74
N ALA A 153 -7.23 9.64 -5.48
CA ALA A 153 -5.90 9.12 -5.14
C ALA A 153 -5.70 7.69 -5.64
N SER A 154 -6.72 6.82 -5.49
CA SER A 154 -6.62 5.41 -5.92
C SER A 154 -6.57 5.27 -7.43
N LYS A 155 -7.38 6.03 -8.18
CA LYS A 155 -7.32 6.10 -9.66
C LYS A 155 -5.94 6.54 -10.13
N TYR A 156 -5.39 7.59 -9.52
CA TYR A 156 -4.03 8.04 -9.81
C TYR A 156 -2.99 6.96 -9.50
N GLY A 157 -3.07 6.36 -8.33
CA GLY A 157 -2.15 5.29 -7.91
C GLY A 157 -2.18 4.10 -8.87
N CYS A 158 -3.35 3.61 -9.25
CA CYS A 158 -3.52 2.54 -10.22
C CYS A 158 -2.92 2.90 -11.58
N ARG A 159 -3.12 4.14 -12.05
CA ARG A 159 -2.52 4.64 -13.30
C ARG A 159 -0.99 4.62 -13.25
N MET A 160 -0.39 5.10 -12.16
CA MET A 160 1.06 5.13 -11.98
C MET A 160 1.66 3.73 -11.87
N GLN A 161 0.96 2.80 -11.26
CA GLN A 161 1.37 1.39 -11.17
C GLN A 161 1.30 0.65 -12.52
N GLY A 162 0.46 1.12 -13.45
CA GLY A 162 0.12 0.34 -14.64
C GLY A 162 -0.75 -0.87 -14.33
N THR A 163 -1.69 -0.70 -13.40
CA THR A 163 -2.57 -1.73 -12.83
C THR A 163 -3.30 -2.53 -13.88
N THR A 164 -3.23 -3.85 -13.81
CA THR A 164 -4.07 -4.76 -14.59
C THR A 164 -5.25 -5.28 -13.77
N ASP A 165 -5.04 -5.43 -12.47
CA ASP A 165 -5.99 -5.99 -11.51
C ASP A 165 -5.88 -5.27 -10.17
N VAL A 166 -7.01 -5.15 -9.45
CA VAL A 166 -7.03 -4.62 -8.09
C VAL A 166 -7.39 -5.73 -7.11
N ALA A 167 -6.58 -5.86 -6.05
CA ALA A 167 -6.92 -6.60 -4.84
C ALA A 167 -7.49 -5.62 -3.82
N PHE A 168 -8.80 -5.72 -3.57
CA PHE A 168 -9.54 -4.84 -2.67
C PHE A 168 -9.65 -5.47 -1.29
N THR A 169 -8.99 -4.90 -0.29
CA THR A 169 -8.76 -5.55 1.00
C THR A 169 -9.46 -4.84 2.16
N VAL A 170 -9.51 -5.51 3.31
CA VAL A 170 -10.09 -5.03 4.58
C VAL A 170 -11.56 -4.59 4.49
N LEU A 171 -12.30 -5.22 3.59
CA LEU A 171 -13.71 -4.90 3.36
C LEU A 171 -14.58 -5.25 4.59
N ASP A 172 -14.22 -6.31 5.31
CA ASP A 172 -14.86 -6.76 6.56
C ASP A 172 -14.86 -5.68 7.65
N VAL A 173 -13.85 -4.81 7.65
CA VAL A 173 -13.71 -3.72 8.62
C VAL A 173 -14.89 -2.74 8.57
N LEU A 174 -15.48 -2.51 7.40
CA LEU A 174 -16.58 -1.56 7.20
C LEU A 174 -17.96 -2.11 7.59
N GLY A 175 -18.04 -3.39 7.95
CA GLY A 175 -19.30 -4.07 8.28
C GLY A 175 -20.08 -3.50 9.48
N TYR A 176 -19.52 -2.58 10.25
CA TYR A 176 -20.19 -1.92 11.36
C TYR A 176 -20.99 -0.66 10.97
N LEU A 177 -20.76 -0.16 9.75
CA LEU A 177 -21.33 1.12 9.28
C LEU A 177 -22.73 0.95 8.67
N ASP A 178 -23.59 1.91 8.94
CA ASP A 178 -24.90 2.06 8.26
C ASP A 178 -24.73 2.77 6.93
N GLU A 179 -23.82 3.74 6.88
CA GLU A 179 -23.49 4.55 5.72
C GLU A 179 -21.96 4.66 5.59
N ILE A 180 -21.47 4.60 4.36
CA ILE A 180 -20.03 4.65 4.06
C ILE A 180 -19.76 5.82 3.13
N PRO A 181 -19.12 6.90 3.62
CA PRO A 181 -18.66 7.98 2.76
C PRO A 181 -17.49 7.53 1.87
N VAL A 182 -17.46 8.03 0.65
CA VAL A 182 -16.41 7.81 -0.35
C VAL A 182 -16.01 9.15 -0.94
N CYS A 183 -14.72 9.45 -0.99
CA CYS A 183 -14.22 10.65 -1.65
C CYS A 183 -14.19 10.42 -3.18
N VAL A 184 -15.07 11.11 -3.89
CA VAL A 184 -15.26 10.96 -5.34
C VAL A 184 -14.64 12.10 -6.15
N GLY A 185 -14.17 13.15 -5.50
CA GLY A 185 -13.57 14.32 -6.14
C GLY A 185 -12.89 15.21 -5.13
N TYR A 186 -12.14 16.18 -5.61
CA TYR A 186 -11.51 17.23 -4.82
C TYR A 186 -12.02 18.60 -5.25
N GLU A 187 -12.49 19.40 -4.30
CA GLU A 187 -12.75 20.82 -4.51
C GLU A 187 -11.46 21.62 -4.25
N ILE A 188 -11.00 22.35 -5.25
CA ILE A 188 -9.82 23.20 -5.18
C ILE A 188 -10.16 24.58 -5.76
N ASN A 189 -10.06 25.64 -4.94
CA ASN A 189 -10.37 27.02 -5.33
C ASN A 189 -11.79 27.20 -5.91
N GLY A 190 -12.78 26.39 -5.47
CA GLY A 190 -14.16 26.42 -5.92
C GLY A 190 -14.47 25.56 -7.17
N GLU A 191 -13.49 24.87 -7.72
CA GLU A 191 -13.67 23.93 -8.83
C GLU A 191 -13.50 22.49 -8.35
N VAL A 192 -14.34 21.59 -8.87
CA VAL A 192 -14.29 20.16 -8.56
C VAL A 192 -13.50 19.42 -9.64
N THR A 193 -12.55 18.62 -9.22
CA THR A 193 -11.77 17.74 -10.11
C THR A 193 -11.80 16.28 -9.63
N THR A 194 -11.75 15.36 -10.58
CA THR A 194 -11.56 13.91 -10.36
C THR A 194 -10.15 13.46 -10.74
N GLU A 195 -9.30 14.39 -11.16
CA GLU A 195 -7.88 14.12 -11.45
C GLU A 195 -7.01 14.55 -10.27
N PHE A 196 -6.00 13.72 -9.96
CA PHE A 196 -5.09 13.95 -8.85
C PHE A 196 -4.18 15.15 -9.14
N PRO A 197 -4.23 16.21 -8.33
CA PRO A 197 -3.48 17.44 -8.59
C PRO A 197 -2.03 17.32 -8.11
N VAL A 198 -1.21 18.30 -8.50
CA VAL A 198 0.15 18.47 -7.99
C VAL A 198 0.15 18.77 -6.48
N THR A 199 1.22 18.39 -5.78
CA THR A 199 1.28 18.37 -4.30
C THR A 199 0.88 19.70 -3.64
N HIS A 200 1.32 20.86 -4.17
CA HIS A 200 1.00 22.14 -3.57
C HIS A 200 -0.49 22.54 -3.64
N LEU A 201 -1.27 21.90 -4.52
CA LEU A 201 -2.72 22.08 -4.59
C LEU A 201 -3.45 21.12 -3.65
N LEU A 202 -2.85 19.97 -3.33
CA LEU A 202 -3.46 19.00 -2.40
C LEU A 202 -3.68 19.59 -1.00
N GLU A 203 -2.81 20.49 -0.54
CA GLU A 203 -2.96 21.14 0.76
C GLU A 203 -4.20 22.06 0.84
N LYS A 204 -4.72 22.48 -0.32
CA LYS A 204 -5.92 23.32 -0.44
C LYS A 204 -7.16 22.51 -0.80
N ALA A 205 -6.98 21.25 -1.14
CA ALA A 205 -8.07 20.38 -1.60
C ALA A 205 -9.00 20.01 -0.43
N LYS A 206 -10.30 20.00 -0.72
CA LYS A 206 -11.34 19.48 0.16
C LYS A 206 -11.98 18.27 -0.47
N PRO A 207 -12.32 17.22 0.29
CA PRO A 207 -12.96 16.04 -0.26
C PRO A 207 -14.39 16.35 -0.67
N VAL A 208 -14.78 15.89 -1.86
CA VAL A 208 -16.17 15.79 -2.28
C VAL A 208 -16.62 14.37 -1.95
N LEU A 209 -17.52 14.23 -0.98
CA LEU A 209 -17.96 12.95 -0.48
C LEU A 209 -19.29 12.54 -1.11
N LYS A 210 -19.41 11.24 -1.43
CA LYS A 210 -20.66 10.56 -1.74
C LYS A 210 -20.87 9.44 -0.73
N THR A 211 -22.02 9.43 -0.09
CA THR A 211 -22.38 8.41 0.89
C THR A 211 -23.08 7.24 0.21
N LEU A 212 -22.62 6.02 0.51
CA LEU A 212 -23.21 4.77 0.05
C LEU A 212 -23.82 4.02 1.23
N PRO A 213 -24.87 3.21 1.04
CA PRO A 213 -25.41 2.38 2.11
C PRO A 213 -24.41 1.32 2.55
N GLY A 214 -24.22 1.17 3.85
CA GLY A 214 -23.44 0.08 4.44
C GLY A 214 -24.19 -1.24 4.42
N TRP A 215 -23.52 -2.31 4.79
CA TRP A 215 -24.12 -3.65 4.82
C TRP A 215 -24.41 -4.16 6.23
N LYS A 216 -23.93 -3.50 7.27
CA LYS A 216 -24.24 -3.72 8.70
C LYS A 216 -24.23 -5.17 9.14
N CYS A 217 -23.30 -5.97 8.65
CA CYS A 217 -23.12 -7.35 9.07
C CYS A 217 -21.66 -7.81 8.88
N ASP A 218 -21.32 -8.91 9.57
CA ASP A 218 -20.05 -9.59 9.36
C ASP A 218 -20.07 -10.33 8.03
N ILE A 219 -19.03 -10.15 7.23
CA ILE A 219 -18.84 -10.79 5.93
C ILE A 219 -17.68 -11.79 5.93
N ARG A 220 -17.02 -11.97 7.08
CA ARG A 220 -15.93 -12.96 7.22
C ARG A 220 -16.45 -14.37 6.96
N GLY A 221 -15.63 -15.16 6.30
CA GLY A 221 -15.99 -16.55 5.97
C GLY A 221 -16.87 -16.73 4.74
N ILE A 222 -17.41 -15.67 4.14
CA ILE A 222 -18.08 -15.75 2.84
C ILE A 222 -17.04 -16.07 1.77
N LYS A 223 -17.35 -17.03 0.89
CA LYS A 223 -16.39 -17.59 -0.09
C LYS A 223 -16.68 -17.22 -1.53
N THR A 224 -17.87 -16.74 -1.85
CA THR A 224 -18.24 -16.33 -3.20
C THR A 224 -18.72 -14.89 -3.24
N TYR A 225 -18.54 -14.23 -4.40
CA TYR A 225 -18.93 -12.83 -4.58
C TYR A 225 -20.44 -12.63 -4.47
N GLU A 226 -21.19 -13.59 -4.98
CA GLU A 226 -22.67 -13.60 -5.02
C GLU A 226 -23.28 -13.68 -3.61
N GLU A 227 -22.60 -14.32 -2.67
CA GLU A 227 -23.03 -14.43 -1.26
C GLU A 227 -22.78 -13.15 -0.45
N LEU A 228 -21.95 -12.23 -0.93
CA LEU A 228 -21.76 -10.94 -0.28
C LEU A 228 -23.08 -10.15 -0.24
N PRO A 229 -23.35 -9.41 0.84
CA PRO A 229 -24.51 -8.51 0.91
C PRO A 229 -24.61 -7.58 -0.31
N GLU A 230 -25.81 -7.31 -0.75
CA GLU A 230 -26.04 -6.48 -1.94
C GLU A 230 -25.36 -5.10 -1.86
N ASN A 231 -25.44 -4.44 -0.69
CA ASN A 231 -24.78 -3.15 -0.50
C ASN A 231 -23.25 -3.26 -0.55
N CYS A 232 -22.70 -4.37 -0.05
CA CYS A 232 -21.26 -4.65 -0.13
C CYS A 232 -20.82 -4.81 -1.59
N ARG A 233 -21.55 -5.56 -2.40
CA ARG A 233 -21.29 -5.69 -3.84
C ARG A 233 -21.40 -4.37 -4.57
N LYS A 234 -22.46 -3.59 -4.28
CA LYS A 234 -22.66 -2.24 -4.85
C LYS A 234 -21.53 -1.28 -4.48
N TYR A 235 -20.98 -1.39 -3.27
CA TYR A 235 -19.81 -0.62 -2.85
C TYR A 235 -18.59 -0.97 -3.71
N ILE A 236 -18.30 -2.26 -3.88
CA ILE A 236 -17.18 -2.73 -4.72
C ILE A 236 -17.34 -2.27 -6.17
N GLU A 237 -18.52 -2.47 -6.75
CA GLU A 237 -18.84 -2.08 -8.13
C GLU A 237 -18.73 -0.57 -8.35
N PHE A 238 -19.21 0.22 -7.38
CA PHE A 238 -19.07 1.67 -7.42
C PHE A 238 -17.60 2.10 -7.39
N ILE A 239 -16.79 1.53 -6.49
CA ILE A 239 -15.36 1.84 -6.44
C ILE A 239 -14.67 1.45 -7.75
N GLU A 240 -14.94 0.25 -8.27
CA GLU A 240 -14.40 -0.23 -9.55
C GLU A 240 -14.69 0.74 -10.70
N GLU A 241 -15.93 1.22 -10.79
CA GLU A 241 -16.36 2.23 -11.78
C GLU A 241 -15.58 3.54 -11.60
N GLN A 242 -15.47 4.04 -10.37
CA GLN A 242 -14.83 5.33 -10.09
C GLN A 242 -13.33 5.32 -10.38
N ILE A 243 -12.64 4.25 -10.02
CA ILE A 243 -11.18 4.14 -10.27
C ILE A 243 -10.88 3.74 -11.72
N GLY A 244 -11.80 3.05 -12.40
CA GLY A 244 -11.65 2.60 -13.81
C GLY A 244 -10.70 1.40 -13.97
N TYR A 245 -10.49 0.60 -12.94
CA TYR A 245 -9.65 -0.60 -12.96
C TYR A 245 -10.39 -1.79 -12.35
N PRO A 246 -10.27 -3.01 -12.92
CA PRO A 246 -11.04 -4.16 -12.47
C PRO A 246 -10.61 -4.62 -11.08
N ILE A 247 -11.57 -4.73 -10.16
CA ILE A 247 -11.40 -5.35 -8.86
C ILE A 247 -11.66 -6.85 -9.01
N THR A 248 -10.60 -7.63 -9.19
CA THR A 248 -10.69 -9.07 -9.45
C THR A 248 -10.51 -9.92 -8.19
N MET A 249 -10.01 -9.32 -7.11
CA MET A 249 -9.81 -9.95 -5.82
C MET A 249 -10.40 -9.09 -4.72
N VAL A 250 -11.19 -9.70 -3.84
CA VAL A 250 -11.80 -9.05 -2.68
C VAL A 250 -11.43 -9.84 -1.43
N SER A 251 -10.77 -9.18 -0.48
CA SER A 251 -10.46 -9.79 0.81
C SER A 251 -11.47 -9.35 1.86
N ASN A 252 -12.07 -10.32 2.53
CA ASN A 252 -13.07 -10.17 3.58
C ASN A 252 -12.60 -10.69 4.95
N GLY A 253 -11.29 -10.82 5.12
CA GLY A 253 -10.66 -11.22 6.38
C GLY A 253 -9.13 -11.28 6.24
N PRO A 254 -8.40 -11.57 7.34
CA PRO A 254 -6.94 -11.53 7.37
C PRO A 254 -6.28 -12.83 6.87
N GLY A 255 -7.03 -13.91 6.78
CA GLY A 255 -6.50 -15.23 6.42
C GLY A 255 -6.19 -15.36 4.93
N ARG A 256 -5.27 -16.28 4.61
CA ARG A 256 -4.93 -16.60 3.21
C ARG A 256 -6.15 -17.00 2.39
N ASP A 257 -7.10 -17.68 3.01
CA ASP A 257 -8.31 -18.21 2.35
C ASP A 257 -9.49 -17.22 2.38
N ASP A 258 -9.26 -15.99 2.86
CA ASP A 258 -10.26 -14.93 2.94
C ASP A 258 -10.20 -14.00 1.72
N ILE A 259 -9.93 -14.58 0.56
CA ILE A 259 -9.90 -13.90 -0.73
C ILE A 259 -10.98 -14.51 -1.64
N ILE A 260 -11.86 -13.64 -2.12
CA ILE A 260 -12.89 -13.96 -3.11
C ILE A 260 -12.39 -13.50 -4.48
N TYR A 261 -12.30 -14.41 -5.43
CA TYR A 261 -11.93 -14.10 -6.81
C TYR A 261 -13.17 -13.80 -7.65
N ARG A 262 -13.15 -12.63 -8.32
CA ARG A 262 -14.20 -12.24 -9.28
C ARG A 262 -13.74 -12.53 -10.70
N LYS A 263 -14.62 -13.08 -11.51
CA LYS A 263 -14.36 -13.22 -12.96
C LYS A 263 -14.49 -11.83 -13.61
N ARG A 264 -13.61 -11.57 -14.55
CA ARG A 264 -13.71 -10.38 -15.43
C ARG A 264 -14.95 -10.47 -16.30
#